data_5386fc8369f37215a4acf3d1fec80e01
#
_entry.id   5386fc8369f37215a4acf3d1fec80e01
#
_cell.length_a   1.000
_cell.length_b   1.000
_cell.length_c   1.000
_cell.angle_alpha   90.00
_cell.angle_beta   90.00
_cell.angle_gamma   90.00
#
_symmetry.space_group_name_H-M   'P 1'
#
loop_
_entity.id
_entity.type
_entity.pdbx_description
1 polymer ?
#
loop_
_entity_poly.entity_id
_entity_poly.type
_entity_poly.pdbx_seq_one_letter_code
_entity_poly.pdbx_strand_id
1 'polypeptide(L)'
;AIIQRTLESLNRRYATMEKVAEYLVDQIPEKGRVLTQCFGETIVGMMCRVAQRRNRQVEFYHAETRPYLQGARLTSSVCHEMGFSSTVITDNMVAYAMENKGISLFTSAADTIAGDGHIANKVGTMQIAILAKYFHIPYFVTGIPDADKRSKADIIIEERDPQQVLCYRGINNTLPGVQAIYPSFDITPPYLIDGVITDKGVYSAYDVAAYFEEDVSQFY
;
A
#
# COMPACT_ATOMS: atom_id res chain seq x y z
N ALA A 1 7.33 -32.69 8.86
CA ALA A 1 6.89 -32.36 7.49
C ALA A 1 6.11 -31.01 7.44
N ILE A 2 5.03 -30.81 8.24
CA ILE A 2 4.21 -29.59 8.16
C ILE A 2 5.03 -28.35 8.57
N ILE A 3 5.66 -28.36 9.75
CA ILE A 3 6.47 -27.24 10.26
C ILE A 3 7.54 -26.83 9.24
N GLN A 4 8.25 -27.79 8.66
CA GLN A 4 9.30 -27.51 7.68
C GLN A 4 8.72 -26.81 6.43
N ARG A 5 7.63 -27.29 5.88
CA ARG A 5 6.95 -26.66 4.73
C ARG A 5 6.44 -25.27 5.04
N THR A 6 5.92 -25.06 6.27
CA THR A 6 5.47 -23.73 6.72
C THR A 6 6.64 -22.76 6.79
N LEU A 7 7.78 -23.16 7.37
CA LEU A 7 8.98 -22.33 7.45
C LEU A 7 9.54 -22.00 6.04
N GLU A 8 9.58 -22.97 5.14
CA GLU A 8 10.01 -22.77 3.76
C GLU A 8 9.11 -21.79 3.02
N SER A 9 7.77 -21.89 3.22
CA SER A 9 6.79 -20.96 2.63
C SER A 9 6.96 -19.55 3.18
N LEU A 10 7.12 -19.39 4.49
CA LEU A 10 7.38 -18.11 5.13
C LEU A 10 8.68 -17.49 4.64
N ASN A 11 9.78 -18.25 4.61
CA ASN A 11 11.06 -17.75 4.15
C ASN A 11 11.01 -17.29 2.69
N ARG A 12 10.28 -18.02 1.83
CA ARG A 12 10.06 -17.63 0.43
C ARG A 12 9.30 -16.31 0.34
N ARG A 13 8.22 -16.18 1.10
CA ARG A 13 7.42 -14.93 1.16
C ARG A 13 8.28 -13.74 1.62
N TYR A 14 9.09 -13.92 2.66
CA TYR A 14 9.98 -12.87 3.14
C TYR A 14 11.04 -12.50 2.10
N ALA A 15 11.64 -13.46 1.43
CA ALA A 15 12.63 -13.22 0.38
C ALA A 15 12.02 -12.46 -0.82
N THR A 16 10.79 -12.81 -1.22
CA THR A 16 10.04 -12.09 -2.26
C THR A 16 9.79 -10.64 -1.84
N MET A 17 9.28 -10.43 -0.63
CA MET A 17 8.99 -9.08 -0.15
C MET A 17 10.24 -8.25 0.12
N GLU A 18 11.38 -8.87 0.42
CA GLU A 18 12.65 -8.15 0.52
C GLU A 18 13.07 -7.55 -0.82
N LYS A 19 12.93 -8.29 -1.92
CA LYS A 19 13.19 -7.76 -3.27
C LYS A 19 12.26 -6.60 -3.61
N VAL A 20 10.97 -6.75 -3.34
CA VAL A 20 10.00 -5.65 -3.52
C VAL A 20 10.43 -4.42 -2.72
N ALA A 21 10.84 -4.61 -1.48
CA ALA A 21 11.30 -3.52 -0.62
C ALA A 21 12.60 -2.87 -1.14
N GLU A 22 13.50 -3.63 -1.73
CA GLU A 22 14.73 -3.09 -2.34
C GLU A 22 14.41 -2.13 -3.49
N TYR A 23 13.52 -2.54 -4.41
CA TYR A 23 13.07 -1.68 -5.51
C TYR A 23 12.28 -0.46 -5.02
N LEU A 24 11.45 -0.63 -3.97
CA LEU A 24 10.72 0.49 -3.38
C LEU A 24 11.67 1.52 -2.75
N VAL A 25 12.64 1.08 -1.96
CA VAL A 25 13.60 1.98 -1.29
C VAL A 25 14.48 2.72 -2.30
N ASP A 26 14.73 2.15 -3.49
CA ASP A 26 15.41 2.84 -4.58
C ASP A 26 14.60 4.04 -5.13
N GLN A 27 13.27 4.02 -5.02
CA GLN A 27 12.41 5.15 -5.41
C GLN A 27 12.36 6.25 -4.34
N ILE A 28 12.76 5.97 -3.10
CA ILE A 28 12.73 6.94 -2.01
C ILE A 28 13.99 7.82 -2.09
N PRO A 29 13.89 9.16 -2.08
CA PRO A 29 15.05 10.03 -1.97
C PRO A 29 15.88 9.72 -0.71
N GLU A 30 17.17 10.08 -0.72
CA GLU A 30 18.07 9.82 0.41
C GLU A 30 17.52 10.36 1.74
N LYS A 31 16.88 11.52 1.70
CA LYS A 31 16.11 12.13 2.79
C LYS A 31 14.66 12.25 2.34
N GLY A 32 13.91 11.16 2.45
CA GLY A 32 12.54 11.08 1.93
C GLY A 32 11.47 11.17 3.01
N ARG A 33 10.33 11.79 2.67
CA ARG A 33 9.10 11.73 3.46
C ARG A 33 8.08 10.90 2.74
N VAL A 34 7.79 9.74 3.29
CA VAL A 34 6.94 8.73 2.66
C VAL A 34 5.57 8.72 3.31
N LEU A 35 4.53 8.95 2.50
CA LEU A 35 3.15 8.75 2.93
C LEU A 35 2.74 7.30 2.68
N THR A 36 2.05 6.71 3.66
CA THR A 36 1.52 5.34 3.56
C THR A 36 0.01 5.29 3.79
N GLN A 37 -0.64 4.29 3.22
CA GLN A 37 -2.06 3.98 3.41
C GLN A 37 -2.22 2.51 3.80
N CYS A 38 -3.08 2.24 4.79
CA CYS A 38 -3.37 0.91 5.30
C CYS A 38 -2.14 0.21 5.92
N PHE A 39 -2.11 -1.11 5.91
CA PHE A 39 -1.02 -1.92 6.44
C PHE A 39 -0.72 -3.12 5.55
N GLY A 40 0.46 -3.14 5.00
CA GLY A 40 1.03 -4.32 4.37
C GLY A 40 2.09 -4.92 5.29
N GLU A 41 1.71 -5.91 6.10
CA GLU A 41 2.53 -6.44 7.20
C GLU A 41 3.99 -6.70 6.78
N THR A 42 4.17 -7.53 5.77
CA THR A 42 5.51 -7.97 5.36
C THR A 42 6.28 -6.88 4.67
N ILE A 43 5.64 -6.10 3.78
CA ILE A 43 6.34 -5.08 2.99
C ILE A 43 6.78 -3.89 3.84
N VAL A 44 5.99 -3.45 4.81
CA VAL A 44 6.36 -2.34 5.69
C VAL A 44 7.61 -2.68 6.50
N GLY A 45 7.64 -3.85 7.13
CA GLY A 45 8.81 -4.32 7.88
C GLY A 45 10.06 -4.47 7.00
N MET A 46 9.91 -5.02 5.80
CA MET A 46 11.03 -5.16 4.85
C MET A 46 11.51 -3.82 4.31
N MET A 47 10.64 -2.89 4.00
CA MET A 47 10.99 -1.52 3.60
C MET A 47 11.85 -0.84 4.68
N CYS A 48 11.45 -0.92 5.93
CA CYS A 48 12.21 -0.38 7.06
C CYS A 48 13.60 -1.03 7.17
N ARG A 49 13.70 -2.36 7.10
CA ARG A 49 14.98 -3.09 7.14
C ARG A 49 15.92 -2.68 6.00
N VAL A 50 15.40 -2.60 4.78
CA VAL A 50 16.19 -2.20 3.61
C VAL A 50 16.64 -0.75 3.75
N ALA A 51 15.75 0.16 4.18
CA ALA A 51 16.09 1.55 4.41
C ALA A 51 17.21 1.72 5.44
N GLN A 52 17.16 0.97 6.56
CA GLN A 52 18.22 0.95 7.56
C GLN A 52 19.55 0.43 6.97
N ARG A 53 19.52 -0.71 6.28
CA ARG A 53 20.71 -1.31 5.66
C ARG A 53 21.39 -0.36 4.65
N ARG A 54 20.59 0.48 3.98
CA ARG A 54 21.07 1.47 3.00
C ARG A 54 21.29 2.87 3.60
N ASN A 55 21.22 3.02 4.92
CA ASN A 55 21.36 4.29 5.65
C ASN A 55 20.45 5.40 5.12
N ARG A 56 19.25 5.07 4.64
CA ARG A 56 18.27 6.05 4.16
C ARG A 56 17.62 6.78 5.34
N GLN A 57 17.56 8.10 5.26
CA GLN A 57 16.88 8.94 6.25
C GLN A 57 15.43 9.13 5.82
N VAL A 58 14.55 8.26 6.29
CA VAL A 58 13.13 8.26 5.92
C VAL A 58 12.30 8.72 7.11
N GLU A 59 11.41 9.67 6.87
CA GLU A 59 10.32 10.04 7.78
C GLU A 59 9.01 9.51 7.21
N PHE A 60 8.19 8.88 8.04
CA PHE A 60 6.92 8.32 7.62
C PHE A 60 5.73 9.17 8.07
N TYR A 61 4.78 9.34 7.17
CA TYR A 61 3.45 9.86 7.41
C TYR A 61 2.44 8.75 7.12
N HIS A 62 1.51 8.54 8.05
CA HIS A 62 0.55 7.44 7.96
C HIS A 62 -0.86 8.00 7.98
N ALA A 63 -1.63 7.84 6.89
CA ALA A 63 -3.07 8.03 6.95
C ALA A 63 -3.65 7.02 7.95
N GLU A 64 -4.52 7.46 8.87
CA GLU A 64 -5.01 6.60 9.95
C GLU A 64 -5.81 5.40 9.45
N THR A 65 -6.41 5.51 8.28
CA THR A 65 -7.20 4.46 7.59
C THR A 65 -8.48 4.10 8.36
N ARG A 66 -9.41 5.07 8.45
CA ARG A 66 -10.74 4.81 9.00
C ARG A 66 -11.52 3.76 8.17
N PRO A 67 -12.44 2.99 8.76
CA PRO A 67 -12.77 2.94 10.20
C PRO A 67 -11.88 2.00 11.02
N TYR A 68 -11.11 1.09 10.41
CA TYR A 68 -10.36 0.05 11.12
C TYR A 68 -9.02 0.52 11.69
N LEU A 69 -8.49 1.66 11.22
CA LEU A 69 -7.29 2.33 11.74
C LEU A 69 -5.98 1.55 11.56
N GLN A 70 -5.81 0.79 10.46
CA GLN A 70 -4.59 0.00 10.21
C GLN A 70 -3.36 0.88 10.12
N GLY A 71 -3.45 2.05 9.46
CA GLY A 71 -2.36 2.99 9.36
C GLY A 71 -1.90 3.50 10.72
N ALA A 72 -2.84 3.90 11.57
CA ALA A 72 -2.55 4.41 12.90
C ALA A 72 -2.10 3.32 13.88
N ARG A 73 -2.73 2.14 13.83
CA ARG A 73 -2.50 1.08 14.84
C ARG A 73 -1.31 0.17 14.51
N LEU A 74 -1.08 -0.09 13.23
CA LEU A 74 -0.14 -1.12 12.79
C LEU A 74 1.06 -0.50 12.06
N THR A 75 0.84 0.19 10.94
CA THR A 75 1.94 0.73 10.11
C THR A 75 2.81 1.71 10.90
N SER A 76 2.19 2.66 11.60
CA SER A 76 2.94 3.64 12.39
C SER A 76 3.74 2.99 13.52
N SER A 77 3.15 2.00 14.19
CA SER A 77 3.82 1.27 15.29
C SER A 77 5.04 0.50 14.78
N VAL A 78 4.91 -0.25 13.67
CA VAL A 78 6.03 -0.98 13.08
C VAL A 78 7.17 -0.04 12.69
N CYS A 79 6.88 1.06 11.97
CA CYS A 79 7.91 2.01 11.58
C CYS A 79 8.58 2.66 12.79
N HIS A 80 7.81 3.02 13.82
CA HIS A 80 8.33 3.60 15.06
C HIS A 80 9.21 2.62 15.84
N GLU A 81 8.75 1.38 16.04
CA GLU A 81 9.51 0.31 16.70
C GLU A 81 10.82 0.00 15.98
N MET A 82 10.85 0.18 14.67
CA MET A 82 12.07 0.05 13.86
C MET A 82 12.93 1.32 13.83
N GLY A 83 12.63 2.33 14.66
CA GLY A 83 13.47 3.52 14.87
C GLY A 83 13.28 4.63 13.85
N PHE A 84 12.21 4.62 13.05
CA PHE A 84 11.89 5.70 12.11
C PHE A 84 10.98 6.76 12.73
N SER A 85 11.15 8.00 12.29
CA SER A 85 10.18 9.06 12.58
C SER A 85 8.83 8.72 11.95
N SER A 86 7.78 8.65 12.75
CA SER A 86 6.44 8.25 12.34
C SER A 86 5.40 9.27 12.80
N THR A 87 4.66 9.82 11.85
CA THR A 87 3.59 10.80 12.09
C THR A 87 2.27 10.26 11.59
N VAL A 88 1.29 10.09 12.46
CA VAL A 88 -0.08 9.75 12.07
C VAL A 88 -0.85 11.00 11.71
N ILE A 89 -1.57 10.94 10.61
CA ILE A 89 -2.53 11.97 10.19
C ILE A 89 -3.91 11.34 9.99
N THR A 90 -4.98 12.10 10.18
CA THR A 90 -6.31 11.62 9.79
C THR A 90 -6.44 11.58 8.26
N ASP A 91 -7.34 10.75 7.74
CA ASP A 91 -7.47 10.51 6.29
C ASP A 91 -7.79 11.79 5.50
N ASN A 92 -8.47 12.76 6.12
CA ASN A 92 -8.78 14.06 5.52
C ASN A 92 -7.62 15.09 5.59
N MET A 93 -6.50 14.77 6.24
CA MET A 93 -5.32 15.64 6.31
C MET A 93 -4.29 15.39 5.20
N VAL A 94 -4.53 14.43 4.33
CA VAL A 94 -3.57 14.00 3.30
C VAL A 94 -3.18 15.17 2.38
N ALA A 95 -4.14 15.92 1.86
CA ALA A 95 -3.85 17.07 1.00
C ALA A 95 -2.98 18.11 1.71
N TYR A 96 -3.31 18.43 2.97
CA TYR A 96 -2.50 19.35 3.79
C TYR A 96 -1.06 18.84 3.98
N ALA A 97 -0.91 17.54 4.23
CA ALA A 97 0.42 16.94 4.41
C ALA A 97 1.23 16.98 3.11
N MET A 98 0.64 16.66 1.98
CA MET A 98 1.28 16.74 0.66
C MET A 98 1.74 18.15 0.32
N GLU A 99 0.90 19.16 0.59
CA GLU A 99 1.21 20.55 0.31
C GLU A 99 2.26 21.14 1.27
N ASN A 100 2.22 20.79 2.57
CA ASN A 100 2.93 21.54 3.61
C ASN A 100 4.03 20.76 4.32
N LYS A 101 4.14 19.44 4.13
CA LYS A 101 5.08 18.58 4.86
C LYS A 101 6.18 17.99 3.99
N GLY A 102 6.24 18.37 2.71
CA GLY A 102 7.28 17.93 1.80
C GLY A 102 7.26 16.42 1.58
N ILE A 103 6.07 15.83 1.47
CA ILE A 103 5.92 14.42 1.10
C ILE A 103 6.57 14.21 -0.26
N SER A 104 7.50 13.27 -0.34
CA SER A 104 8.28 12.99 -1.55
C SER A 104 7.80 11.75 -2.30
N LEU A 105 7.01 10.90 -1.66
CA LEU A 105 6.52 9.67 -2.24
C LEU A 105 5.28 9.19 -1.48
N PHE A 106 4.29 8.67 -2.22
CA PHE A 106 3.20 7.88 -1.67
C PHE A 106 3.41 6.40 -2.02
N THR A 107 3.19 5.51 -1.07
CA THR A 107 3.20 4.06 -1.32
C THR A 107 2.09 3.35 -0.56
N SER A 108 1.56 2.31 -1.17
CA SER A 108 0.66 1.34 -0.53
C SER A 108 0.96 -0.06 -1.03
N ALA A 109 0.57 -1.07 -0.26
CA ALA A 109 0.35 -2.40 -0.82
C ALA A 109 -0.92 -2.40 -1.69
N ALA A 110 -1.20 -3.51 -2.33
CA ALA A 110 -2.48 -3.77 -2.98
C ALA A 110 -3.02 -5.11 -2.51
N ASP A 111 -4.34 -5.18 -2.30
CA ASP A 111 -5.06 -6.44 -2.06
C ASP A 111 -5.27 -7.20 -3.36
N THR A 112 -5.38 -6.49 -4.48
CA THR A 112 -5.45 -7.04 -5.84
C THR A 112 -4.73 -6.13 -6.82
N ILE A 113 -3.95 -6.71 -7.72
CA ILE A 113 -3.34 -6.04 -8.88
C ILE A 113 -3.79 -6.77 -10.14
N ALA A 114 -4.68 -6.14 -10.90
CA ALA A 114 -5.19 -6.72 -12.14
C ALA A 114 -4.24 -6.50 -13.31
N GLY A 115 -4.31 -7.40 -14.32
CA GLY A 115 -3.44 -7.36 -15.50
C GLY A 115 -3.57 -6.08 -16.36
N ASP A 116 -4.70 -5.37 -16.27
CA ASP A 116 -4.92 -4.08 -16.93
C ASP A 116 -4.41 -2.88 -16.10
N GLY A 117 -3.73 -3.15 -14.99
CA GLY A 117 -3.12 -2.15 -14.12
C GLY A 117 -4.05 -1.49 -13.10
N HIS A 118 -5.33 -1.85 -13.05
CA HIS A 118 -6.18 -1.44 -11.94
C HIS A 118 -5.77 -2.17 -10.67
N ILE A 119 -5.77 -1.45 -9.57
CA ILE A 119 -5.51 -2.05 -8.26
C ILE A 119 -6.70 -1.85 -7.32
N ALA A 120 -6.95 -2.84 -6.46
CA ALA A 120 -7.81 -2.66 -5.30
C ALA A 120 -6.95 -2.62 -4.04
N ASN A 121 -7.20 -1.64 -3.21
CA ASN A 121 -6.60 -1.53 -1.88
C ASN A 121 -7.58 -0.86 -0.93
N LYS A 122 -7.27 -0.84 0.35
CA LYS A 122 -8.12 -0.27 1.40
C LYS A 122 -8.73 1.06 0.95
N VAL A 123 -10.05 1.21 1.17
CA VAL A 123 -10.79 2.42 0.83
C VAL A 123 -10.06 3.68 1.31
N GLY A 124 -9.98 4.69 0.44
CA GLY A 124 -9.17 5.89 0.62
C GLY A 124 -7.87 5.89 -0.19
N THR A 125 -7.41 4.74 -0.70
CA THR A 125 -6.22 4.67 -1.53
C THR A 125 -6.37 5.46 -2.83
N MET A 126 -7.51 5.32 -3.52
CA MET A 126 -7.81 6.10 -4.72
C MET A 126 -7.85 7.61 -4.44
N GLN A 127 -8.44 8.02 -3.31
CA GLN A 127 -8.45 9.43 -2.90
C GLN A 127 -7.02 9.97 -2.75
N ILE A 128 -6.14 9.22 -2.10
CA ILE A 128 -4.73 9.61 -1.91
C ILE A 128 -3.99 9.64 -3.25
N ALA A 129 -4.25 8.68 -4.14
CA ALA A 129 -3.64 8.64 -5.48
C ALA A 129 -4.04 9.86 -6.34
N ILE A 130 -5.30 10.30 -6.26
CA ILE A 130 -5.76 11.53 -6.92
C ILE A 130 -5.00 12.75 -6.38
N LEU A 131 -4.85 12.85 -5.07
CA LEU A 131 -4.10 13.94 -4.43
C LEU A 131 -2.61 13.88 -4.79
N ALA A 132 -2.00 12.69 -4.80
CA ALA A 132 -0.62 12.50 -5.20
C ALA A 132 -0.40 13.01 -6.64
N LYS A 133 -1.30 12.67 -7.57
CA LYS A 133 -1.26 13.17 -8.95
C LYS A 133 -1.40 14.69 -9.02
N TYR A 134 -2.32 15.28 -8.25
CA TYR A 134 -2.52 16.72 -8.19
C TYR A 134 -1.27 17.47 -7.68
N PHE A 135 -0.61 16.95 -6.65
CA PHE A 135 0.58 17.55 -6.05
C PHE A 135 1.90 17.10 -6.72
N HIS A 136 1.84 16.33 -7.82
CA HIS A 136 3.01 15.78 -8.52
C HIS A 136 3.92 14.93 -7.63
N ILE A 137 3.33 14.20 -6.69
CA ILE A 137 4.02 13.26 -5.81
C ILE A 137 3.90 11.86 -6.43
N PRO A 138 5.03 11.14 -6.67
CA PRO A 138 4.96 9.82 -7.26
C PRO A 138 4.26 8.82 -6.34
N TYR A 139 3.42 7.97 -6.94
CA TYR A 139 2.73 6.87 -6.27
C TYR A 139 3.23 5.52 -6.76
N PHE A 140 3.81 4.74 -5.86
CA PHE A 140 4.24 3.37 -6.13
C PHE A 140 3.42 2.37 -5.33
N VAL A 141 2.86 1.40 -6.05
CA VAL A 141 2.13 0.27 -5.48
C VAL A 141 3.09 -0.91 -5.31
N THR A 142 3.01 -1.60 -4.20
CA THR A 142 3.83 -2.81 -3.94
C THR A 142 2.97 -4.05 -3.90
N GLY A 143 3.37 -5.08 -4.61
CA GLY A 143 2.68 -6.36 -4.61
C GLY A 143 3.04 -7.24 -5.80
N ILE A 144 2.46 -8.42 -5.82
CA ILE A 144 2.59 -9.37 -6.92
C ILE A 144 1.26 -9.36 -7.69
N PRO A 145 1.29 -9.19 -9.02
CA PRO A 145 0.08 -9.22 -9.84
C PRO A 145 -0.69 -10.54 -9.72
N ASP A 146 -2.02 -10.43 -9.74
CA ASP A 146 -2.92 -11.58 -9.61
C ASP A 146 -3.18 -12.23 -10.98
N ALA A 147 -2.73 -13.45 -11.17
CA ALA A 147 -2.84 -14.16 -12.45
C ALA A 147 -4.28 -14.42 -12.90
N ASP A 148 -5.24 -14.49 -11.96
CA ASP A 148 -6.67 -14.73 -12.21
C ASP A 148 -7.48 -13.43 -12.38
N LYS A 149 -6.86 -12.26 -12.22
CA LYS A 149 -7.48 -10.94 -12.37
C LYS A 149 -6.95 -10.24 -13.62
N ARG A 150 -7.70 -10.33 -14.71
CA ARG A 150 -7.26 -9.76 -16.00
C ARG A 150 -7.53 -8.26 -16.10
N SER A 151 -8.60 -7.81 -15.44
CA SER A 151 -9.07 -6.43 -15.56
C SER A 151 -9.83 -5.97 -14.33
N LYS A 152 -10.16 -4.66 -14.30
CA LYS A 152 -11.04 -4.06 -13.30
C LYS A 152 -12.35 -4.84 -13.12
N ALA A 153 -12.89 -5.44 -14.18
CA ALA A 153 -14.16 -6.18 -14.12
C ALA A 153 -14.09 -7.44 -13.24
N ASP A 154 -12.90 -7.97 -13.02
CA ASP A 154 -12.66 -9.15 -12.18
C ASP A 154 -12.52 -8.79 -10.67
N ILE A 155 -12.50 -7.50 -10.36
CA ILE A 155 -12.36 -7.01 -8.99
C ILE A 155 -13.73 -6.80 -8.36
N ILE A 156 -14.03 -7.55 -7.31
CA ILE A 156 -15.28 -7.45 -6.55
C ILE A 156 -14.96 -6.75 -5.22
N ILE A 157 -15.65 -5.64 -4.93
CA ILE A 157 -15.51 -4.91 -3.68
C ILE A 157 -16.49 -5.45 -2.64
N GLU A 158 -15.95 -5.90 -1.52
CA GLU A 158 -16.72 -6.35 -0.36
C GLU A 158 -17.29 -5.15 0.40
N GLU A 159 -18.59 -5.16 0.67
CA GLU A 159 -19.23 -4.24 1.61
C GLU A 159 -19.15 -4.82 3.03
N ARG A 160 -18.74 -3.99 3.98
CA ARG A 160 -18.61 -4.36 5.39
C ARG A 160 -19.69 -3.71 6.25
N ASP A 161 -19.74 -4.09 7.53
CA ASP A 161 -20.71 -3.58 8.49
C ASP A 161 -20.61 -2.05 8.63
N PRO A 162 -21.66 -1.29 8.19
CA PRO A 162 -21.66 0.16 8.26
C PRO A 162 -21.60 0.72 9.68
N GLN A 163 -21.93 -0.07 10.71
CA GLN A 163 -21.80 0.34 12.10
C GLN A 163 -20.36 0.72 12.48
N GLN A 164 -19.36 0.14 11.82
CA GLN A 164 -17.96 0.50 12.03
C GLN A 164 -17.64 1.94 11.59
N VAL A 165 -18.43 2.52 10.67
CA VAL A 165 -18.31 3.93 10.26
C VAL A 165 -19.03 4.83 11.25
N LEU A 166 -20.20 4.42 11.74
CA LEU A 166 -21.04 5.20 12.65
C LEU A 166 -20.50 5.23 14.09
N CYS A 167 -19.63 4.29 14.44
CA CYS A 167 -19.06 4.16 15.78
C CYS A 167 -17.56 4.46 15.80
N TYR A 168 -17.10 5.01 16.91
CA TYR A 168 -15.67 5.09 17.23
C TYR A 168 -15.45 4.70 18.69
N ARG A 169 -14.60 3.71 18.93
CA ARG A 169 -14.33 3.15 20.27
C ARG A 169 -15.61 2.71 21.04
N GLY A 170 -16.57 2.16 20.30
CA GLY A 170 -17.84 1.70 20.89
C GLY A 170 -18.88 2.81 21.16
N ILE A 171 -18.54 4.05 20.79
CA ILE A 171 -19.45 5.20 20.95
C ILE A 171 -20.03 5.55 19.58
N ASN A 172 -21.36 5.65 19.49
CA ASN A 172 -22.03 6.16 18.30
C ASN A 172 -21.74 7.66 18.11
N ASN A 173 -21.29 8.01 16.92
CA ASN A 173 -20.97 9.41 16.55
C ASN A 173 -22.16 10.13 15.91
N THR A 174 -23.26 9.42 15.66
CA THR A 174 -24.43 9.93 14.93
C THR A 174 -25.70 9.66 15.73
N LEU A 175 -26.76 10.38 15.38
CA LEU A 175 -28.10 10.08 15.89
C LEU A 175 -28.63 8.76 15.33
N PRO A 176 -29.55 8.09 16.04
CA PRO A 176 -30.22 6.89 15.52
C PRO A 176 -30.91 7.17 14.18
N GLY A 177 -30.81 6.24 13.23
CA GLY A 177 -31.41 6.36 11.90
C GLY A 177 -30.50 6.96 10.82
N VAL A 178 -29.32 7.51 11.18
CA VAL A 178 -28.31 7.91 10.19
C VAL A 178 -27.71 6.64 9.56
N GLN A 179 -27.61 6.64 8.23
CA GLN A 179 -27.07 5.52 7.47
C GLN A 179 -25.58 5.73 7.14
N ALA A 180 -24.86 4.64 6.89
CA ALA A 180 -23.49 4.66 6.41
C ALA A 180 -23.28 3.60 5.33
N ILE A 181 -22.17 3.74 4.60
CA ILE A 181 -21.62 2.72 3.69
C ILE A 181 -20.19 2.40 4.13
N TYR A 182 -19.76 1.17 3.91
CA TYR A 182 -18.39 0.79 4.17
C TYR A 182 -17.88 -0.18 3.10
N PRO A 183 -17.51 0.30 1.90
CA PRO A 183 -16.74 -0.52 0.97
C PRO A 183 -15.37 -0.82 1.57
N SER A 184 -14.93 -2.08 1.54
CA SER A 184 -13.63 -2.48 2.10
C SER A 184 -12.47 -1.85 1.38
N PHE A 185 -12.59 -1.74 0.05
CA PHE A 185 -11.55 -1.29 -0.87
C PHE A 185 -12.12 -0.24 -1.82
N ASP A 186 -11.22 0.50 -2.46
CA ASP A 186 -11.51 1.26 -3.68
C ASP A 186 -10.57 0.81 -4.81
N ILE A 187 -10.93 1.13 -6.04
CA ILE A 187 -10.18 0.73 -7.23
C ILE A 187 -9.47 1.94 -7.81
N THR A 188 -8.14 1.92 -7.78
CA THR A 188 -7.31 2.95 -8.36
C THR A 188 -6.96 2.59 -9.81
N PRO A 189 -7.25 3.46 -10.78
CA PRO A 189 -6.92 3.22 -12.18
C PRO A 189 -5.42 3.45 -12.48
N PRO A 190 -4.87 2.81 -13.54
CA PRO A 190 -3.45 2.84 -13.85
C PRO A 190 -2.87 4.24 -14.08
N TYR A 191 -3.67 5.20 -14.59
CA TYR A 191 -3.19 6.57 -14.84
C TYR A 191 -2.86 7.38 -13.57
N LEU A 192 -3.25 6.90 -12.39
CA LEU A 192 -2.91 7.48 -11.09
C LEU A 192 -1.69 6.82 -10.43
N ILE A 193 -1.10 5.81 -11.07
CA ILE A 193 -0.03 4.98 -10.52
C ILE A 193 1.23 5.20 -11.35
N ASP A 194 2.31 5.65 -10.73
CA ASP A 194 3.58 5.88 -11.41
C ASP A 194 4.40 4.59 -11.58
N GLY A 195 4.17 3.59 -10.76
CA GLY A 195 4.77 2.26 -10.92
C GLY A 195 4.20 1.20 -9.99
N VAL A 196 4.21 -0.04 -10.46
CA VAL A 196 3.93 -1.25 -9.68
C VAL A 196 5.24 -1.95 -9.39
N ILE A 197 5.58 -2.07 -8.12
CA ILE A 197 6.84 -2.67 -7.66
C ILE A 197 6.60 -4.11 -7.26
N THR A 198 7.25 -5.01 -7.98
CA THR A 198 7.18 -6.46 -7.80
C THR A 198 8.53 -7.02 -7.35
N ASP A 199 8.63 -8.31 -7.17
CA ASP A 199 9.91 -9.00 -6.92
C ASP A 199 10.82 -9.14 -8.14
N LYS A 200 10.29 -8.83 -9.35
CA LYS A 200 11.04 -8.83 -10.60
C LYS A 200 11.50 -7.42 -11.03
N GLY A 201 10.93 -6.37 -10.45
CA GLY A 201 11.26 -4.98 -10.81
C GLY A 201 10.08 -4.02 -10.67
N VAL A 202 10.26 -2.84 -11.26
CA VAL A 202 9.27 -1.77 -11.33
C VAL A 202 8.63 -1.78 -12.71
N TYR A 203 7.33 -2.02 -12.77
CA TYR A 203 6.54 -2.03 -13.99
C TYR A 203 5.70 -0.77 -14.11
N SER A 204 5.49 -0.29 -15.33
CA SER A 204 4.40 0.65 -15.58
C SER A 204 3.07 -0.02 -15.22
N ALA A 205 2.14 0.72 -14.60
CA ALA A 205 0.82 0.18 -14.32
C ALA A 205 0.07 -0.27 -15.58
N TYR A 206 0.37 0.37 -16.74
CA TYR A 206 -0.21 -0.02 -18.04
C TYR A 206 0.38 -1.31 -18.63
N ASP A 207 1.52 -1.76 -18.11
CA ASP A 207 2.27 -2.91 -18.65
C ASP A 207 2.54 -3.98 -17.59
N VAL A 208 1.75 -3.99 -16.54
CA VAL A 208 1.92 -4.93 -15.41
C VAL A 208 1.71 -6.40 -15.83
N ALA A 209 0.97 -6.64 -16.91
CA ALA A 209 0.79 -7.99 -17.46
C ALA A 209 2.12 -8.61 -17.94
N ALA A 210 3.10 -7.82 -18.34
CA ALA A 210 4.45 -8.29 -18.71
C ALA A 210 5.15 -9.06 -17.56
N TYR A 211 4.74 -8.84 -16.32
CA TYR A 211 5.22 -9.64 -15.17
C TYR A 211 5.11 -11.16 -15.39
N PHE A 212 4.07 -11.60 -16.10
CA PHE A 212 3.82 -13.03 -16.36
C PHE A 212 4.55 -13.54 -17.60
N GLU A 213 5.05 -12.67 -18.50
CA GLU A 213 5.68 -13.05 -19.77
C GLU A 213 7.17 -13.38 -19.61
N GLU A 214 7.84 -12.86 -18.58
CA GLU A 214 9.29 -13.03 -18.39
C GLU A 214 9.75 -14.46 -18.10
N ASP A 215 8.86 -15.39 -17.74
CA ASP A 215 9.21 -16.79 -17.49
C ASP A 215 9.39 -17.62 -18.77
N VAL A 216 9.02 -17.10 -19.94
CA VAL A 216 9.08 -17.83 -21.22
C VAL A 216 10.45 -17.75 -21.90
N SER A 217 11.28 -16.75 -21.55
CA SER A 217 12.57 -16.51 -22.21
C SER A 217 13.71 -17.43 -21.75
N GLN A 218 13.51 -18.33 -20.79
CA GLN A 218 14.54 -19.28 -20.33
C GLN A 218 14.56 -20.61 -21.10
N PHE A 219 13.77 -20.75 -22.17
CA PHE A 219 13.66 -21.99 -22.96
C PHE A 219 14.22 -21.88 -24.39
N TYR A 220 15.02 -20.86 -24.69
CA TYR A 220 15.75 -20.77 -25.95
C TYR A 220 17.23 -20.56 -25.73
#